data_e2c23f744b72bbe2a20ccefb96efd5bd
#
_entry.id   e2c23f744b72bbe2a20ccefb96efd5bd
#
_cell.length_a   1.000
_cell.length_b   1.000
_cell.length_c   1.000
_cell.angle_alpha   90.00
_cell.angle_beta   90.00
_cell.angle_gamma   90.00
#
_symmetry.space_group_name_H-M   'P 1'
#
loop_
_entity.id
_entity.type
_entity.pdbx_description
1 polymer ?
#
loop_
_entity_poly.entity_id
_entity_poly.type
_entity_poly.pdbx_seq_one_letter_code
_entity_poly.pdbx_strand_id
1 'polypeptide(L)'
;LECYHKRASSALSGGQRQRVALARALILKPRVLLLDEPLSALDKNLREQMQFELRQLQKSVGITFVLVTHDQTEALTMSDRVGVMFNGKVDQVASPEEIYNKPQTKRVASFIGNMNFFETQYLEKNSKTISVYHKDLGNIKLLKSNIFGDDKSKLTIGIRPENFKINNKNGKKQSKSFNAK
;
A
#
# COMPACT_ATOMS: atom_id res chain seq x y z
N LEU A 1 8.25 -16.28 -27.02
CA LEU A 1 7.45 -15.71 -28.13
C LEU A 1 7.81 -16.28 -29.51
N GLU A 2 8.95 -16.93 -29.68
CA GLU A 2 9.43 -17.42 -30.97
C GLU A 2 8.42 -18.28 -31.75
N CYS A 3 7.66 -19.12 -31.06
CA CYS A 3 6.64 -19.99 -31.69
C CYS A 3 5.37 -19.25 -32.15
N TYR A 4 5.24 -17.94 -31.88
CA TYR A 4 4.01 -17.18 -32.11
C TYR A 4 4.15 -16.08 -33.18
N HIS A 5 5.31 -15.93 -33.84
CA HIS A 5 5.61 -14.82 -34.72
C HIS A 5 4.71 -14.74 -35.98
N LYS A 6 4.07 -15.85 -36.35
CA LYS A 6 3.13 -15.91 -37.51
C LYS A 6 1.65 -15.80 -37.10
N ARG A 7 1.35 -15.70 -35.77
CA ARG A 7 -0.05 -15.63 -35.32
C ARG A 7 -0.56 -14.20 -35.37
N ALA A 8 -1.83 -14.05 -35.78
CA ALA A 8 -2.52 -12.78 -35.62
C ALA A 8 -2.64 -12.41 -34.14
N SER A 9 -2.61 -11.12 -33.79
CA SER A 9 -2.71 -10.63 -32.40
C SER A 9 -4.01 -11.09 -31.73
N SER A 10 -5.09 -11.27 -32.46
CA SER A 10 -6.37 -11.79 -31.96
C SER A 10 -6.30 -13.25 -31.52
N ALA A 11 -5.33 -14.03 -32.02
CA ALA A 11 -5.13 -15.44 -31.68
C ALA A 11 -4.19 -15.64 -30.48
N LEU A 12 -3.73 -14.55 -29.84
CA LEU A 12 -2.88 -14.57 -28.65
C LEU A 12 -3.71 -14.49 -27.37
N SER A 13 -3.28 -15.18 -26.30
CA SER A 13 -3.86 -15.00 -24.97
C SER A 13 -3.59 -13.60 -24.42
N GLY A 14 -4.31 -13.18 -23.38
CA GLY A 14 -4.11 -11.87 -22.72
C GLY A 14 -2.66 -11.65 -22.30
N GLY A 15 -2.06 -12.62 -21.60
CA GLY A 15 -0.65 -12.53 -21.20
C GLY A 15 0.35 -12.52 -22.36
N GLN A 16 0.05 -13.26 -23.45
CA GLN A 16 0.88 -13.24 -24.65
C GLN A 16 0.84 -11.86 -25.34
N ARG A 17 -0.35 -11.27 -25.48
CA ARG A 17 -0.49 -9.89 -26.00
C ARG A 17 0.29 -8.90 -25.18
N GLN A 18 0.25 -9.02 -23.85
CA GLN A 18 0.98 -8.13 -22.96
C GLN A 18 2.50 -8.27 -23.11
N ARG A 19 3.03 -9.49 -23.17
CA ARG A 19 4.47 -9.71 -23.42
C ARG A 19 4.90 -9.12 -24.77
N VAL A 20 4.07 -9.21 -25.81
CA VAL A 20 4.35 -8.57 -27.11
C VAL A 20 4.38 -7.05 -27.00
N ALA A 21 3.43 -6.46 -26.27
CA ALA A 21 3.38 -5.01 -26.04
C ALA A 21 4.61 -4.52 -25.26
N LEU A 22 5.02 -5.24 -24.23
CA LEU A 22 6.25 -4.95 -23.47
C LEU A 22 7.50 -5.07 -24.34
N ALA A 23 7.64 -6.15 -25.12
CA ALA A 23 8.77 -6.34 -26.01
C ALA A 23 8.88 -5.20 -27.04
N ARG A 24 7.75 -4.77 -27.59
CA ARG A 24 7.68 -3.63 -28.53
C ARG A 24 8.15 -2.32 -27.90
N ALA A 25 7.78 -2.06 -26.63
CA ALA A 25 8.19 -0.87 -25.93
C ALA A 25 9.69 -0.90 -25.54
N LEU A 26 10.20 -2.08 -25.15
CA LEU A 26 11.59 -2.25 -24.72
C LEU A 26 12.62 -2.25 -25.87
N ILE A 27 12.22 -2.64 -27.09
CA ILE A 27 13.14 -2.65 -28.24
C ILE A 27 13.70 -1.26 -28.56
N LEU A 28 12.97 -0.20 -28.15
CA LEU A 28 13.41 1.19 -28.30
C LEU A 28 14.43 1.62 -27.23
N LYS A 29 14.77 0.73 -26.30
CA LYS A 29 15.70 0.99 -25.17
C LYS A 29 15.39 2.28 -24.41
N PRO A 30 14.14 2.47 -23.92
CA PRO A 30 13.74 3.68 -23.21
C PRO A 30 14.45 3.76 -21.85
N ARG A 31 14.65 4.98 -21.34
CA ARG A 31 15.14 5.19 -19.97
C ARG A 31 14.04 5.00 -18.92
N VAL A 32 12.80 5.23 -19.30
CA VAL A 32 11.61 5.10 -18.47
C VAL A 32 10.53 4.36 -19.26
N LEU A 33 9.92 3.35 -18.67
CA LEU A 33 8.78 2.63 -19.22
C LEU A 33 7.53 2.98 -18.42
N LEU A 34 6.52 3.50 -19.11
CA LEU A 34 5.22 3.82 -18.52
C LEU A 34 4.25 2.67 -18.76
N LEU A 35 3.65 2.15 -17.71
CA LEU A 35 2.70 1.03 -17.73
C LEU A 35 1.39 1.51 -17.10
N ASP A 36 0.36 1.67 -17.92
CA ASP A 36 -0.97 2.08 -17.46
C ASP A 36 -1.87 0.84 -17.35
N GLU A 37 -2.23 0.49 -16.11
CA GLU A 37 -3.04 -0.68 -15.74
C GLU A 37 -2.65 -1.99 -16.46
N PRO A 38 -1.36 -2.36 -16.50
CA PRO A 38 -0.89 -3.43 -17.40
C PRO A 38 -1.46 -4.81 -17.06
N LEU A 39 -1.97 -5.03 -15.86
CA LEU A 39 -2.45 -6.34 -15.40
C LEU A 39 -3.97 -6.41 -15.20
N SER A 40 -4.70 -5.33 -15.46
CA SER A 40 -6.13 -5.21 -15.16
C SER A 40 -7.01 -6.23 -15.90
N ALA A 41 -6.64 -6.60 -17.12
CA ALA A 41 -7.40 -7.54 -17.95
C ALA A 41 -7.08 -9.03 -17.71
N LEU A 42 -6.25 -9.35 -16.72
CA LEU A 42 -5.81 -10.71 -16.44
C LEU A 42 -6.58 -11.32 -15.26
N ASP A 43 -6.83 -12.66 -15.36
CA ASP A 43 -7.29 -13.42 -14.21
C ASP A 43 -6.25 -13.44 -13.07
N LYS A 44 -6.66 -13.83 -11.87
CA LYS A 44 -5.83 -13.75 -10.67
C LYS A 44 -4.50 -14.51 -10.81
N ASN A 45 -4.54 -15.76 -11.27
CA ASN A 45 -3.35 -16.60 -11.35
C ASN A 45 -2.34 -16.07 -12.37
N LEU A 46 -2.85 -15.65 -13.54
CA LEU A 46 -2.03 -15.08 -14.59
C LEU A 46 -1.48 -13.71 -14.17
N ARG A 47 -2.25 -12.93 -13.41
CA ARG A 47 -1.81 -11.64 -12.86
C ARG A 47 -0.63 -11.81 -11.91
N GLU A 48 -0.71 -12.73 -10.95
CA GLU A 48 0.38 -13.02 -10.01
C GLU A 48 1.66 -13.48 -10.75
N GLN A 49 1.51 -14.34 -11.75
CA GLN A 49 2.63 -14.75 -12.59
C GLN A 49 3.25 -13.57 -13.34
N MET A 50 2.43 -12.72 -13.96
CA MET A 50 2.89 -11.56 -14.72
C MET A 50 3.52 -10.48 -13.83
N GLN A 51 3.06 -10.30 -12.60
CA GLN A 51 3.72 -9.43 -11.61
C GLN A 51 5.16 -9.88 -11.36
N PHE A 52 5.36 -11.17 -11.14
CA PHE A 52 6.69 -11.73 -10.94
C PHE A 52 7.57 -11.53 -12.18
N GLU A 53 7.06 -11.86 -13.38
CA GLU A 53 7.79 -11.69 -14.65
C GLU A 53 8.18 -10.22 -14.90
N LEU A 54 7.25 -9.27 -14.67
CA LEU A 54 7.52 -7.84 -14.82
C LEU A 54 8.60 -7.35 -13.86
N ARG A 55 8.59 -7.82 -12.60
CA ARG A 55 9.62 -7.48 -11.62
C ARG A 55 10.99 -8.04 -12.00
N GLN A 56 11.05 -9.27 -12.50
CA GLN A 56 12.28 -9.88 -13.02
C GLN A 56 12.81 -9.10 -14.23
N LEU A 57 11.91 -8.76 -15.16
CA LEU A 57 12.26 -8.00 -16.35
C LEU A 57 12.81 -6.62 -15.98
N GLN A 58 12.15 -5.90 -15.07
CA GLN A 58 12.60 -4.58 -14.61
C GLN A 58 14.03 -4.65 -14.04
N LYS A 59 14.31 -5.67 -13.20
CA LYS A 59 15.65 -5.89 -12.65
C LYS A 59 16.69 -6.22 -13.71
N SER A 60 16.32 -7.01 -14.73
CA SER A 60 17.25 -7.44 -15.79
C SER A 60 17.61 -6.34 -16.77
N VAL A 61 16.66 -5.45 -17.10
CA VAL A 61 16.89 -4.34 -18.03
C VAL A 61 17.44 -3.08 -17.33
N GLY A 62 17.27 -2.95 -16.02
CA GLY A 62 17.83 -1.86 -15.22
C GLY A 62 17.26 -0.47 -15.52
N ILE A 63 16.04 -0.38 -16.10
CA ILE A 63 15.39 0.90 -16.40
C ILE A 63 14.28 1.21 -15.37
N THR A 64 13.87 2.48 -15.30
CA THR A 64 12.79 2.90 -14.42
C THR A 64 11.45 2.50 -15.00
N PHE A 65 10.64 1.76 -14.21
CA PHE A 65 9.24 1.51 -14.52
C PHE A 65 8.37 2.46 -13.71
N VAL A 66 7.40 3.07 -14.36
CA VAL A 66 6.30 3.82 -13.72
C VAL A 66 5.03 3.04 -14.00
N LEU A 67 4.47 2.45 -12.94
CA LEU A 67 3.27 1.62 -13.00
C LEU A 67 2.10 2.42 -12.45
N VAL A 68 1.05 2.60 -13.25
CA VAL A 68 -0.24 3.11 -12.80
C VAL A 68 -1.17 1.92 -12.59
N THR A 69 -1.74 1.82 -11.40
CA THR A 69 -2.67 0.74 -11.04
C THR A 69 -3.67 1.21 -9.99
N HIS A 70 -4.85 0.61 -9.98
CA HIS A 70 -5.81 0.74 -8.89
C HIS A 70 -5.75 -0.45 -7.92
N ASP A 71 -4.93 -1.47 -8.21
CA ASP A 71 -4.71 -2.63 -7.33
C ASP A 71 -3.60 -2.31 -6.32
N GLN A 72 -3.99 -2.25 -5.03
CA GLN A 72 -3.07 -1.97 -3.93
C GLN A 72 -1.99 -3.05 -3.79
N THR A 73 -2.34 -4.32 -4.06
CA THR A 73 -1.39 -5.43 -3.98
C THR A 73 -0.29 -5.27 -5.01
N GLU A 74 -0.64 -4.91 -6.25
CA GLU A 74 0.33 -4.60 -7.30
C GLU A 74 1.28 -3.49 -6.86
N ALA A 75 0.72 -2.35 -6.40
CA ALA A 75 1.52 -1.22 -5.97
C ALA A 75 2.50 -1.58 -4.84
N LEU A 76 2.04 -2.32 -3.82
CA LEU A 76 2.84 -2.65 -2.65
C LEU A 76 3.88 -3.76 -2.90
N THR A 77 3.60 -4.70 -3.84
CA THR A 77 4.50 -5.84 -4.08
C THR A 77 5.53 -5.59 -5.19
N MET A 78 5.18 -4.77 -6.18
CA MET A 78 6.02 -4.57 -7.36
C MET A 78 6.90 -3.33 -7.30
N SER A 79 6.57 -2.34 -6.48
CA SER A 79 7.22 -1.03 -6.52
C SER A 79 8.29 -0.86 -5.43
N ASP A 80 9.33 -0.09 -5.74
CA ASP A 80 10.30 0.38 -4.74
C ASP A 80 9.80 1.64 -4.03
N ARG A 81 8.95 2.42 -4.73
CA ARG A 81 8.24 3.59 -4.18
C ARG A 81 6.81 3.62 -4.70
N VAL A 82 5.88 3.99 -3.84
CA VAL A 82 4.45 4.11 -4.15
C VAL A 82 4.03 5.56 -3.99
N GLY A 83 3.36 6.09 -5.01
CA GLY A 83 2.67 7.37 -4.95
C GLY A 83 1.16 7.18 -4.85
N VAL A 84 0.56 7.61 -3.76
CA VAL A 84 -0.90 7.56 -3.59
C VAL A 84 -1.51 8.86 -4.06
N MET A 85 -2.45 8.78 -5.01
CA MET A 85 -3.06 9.93 -5.64
C MET A 85 -4.56 10.00 -5.39
N PHE A 86 -5.06 11.21 -5.14
CA PHE A 86 -6.49 11.49 -5.08
C PHE A 86 -6.79 12.82 -5.79
N ASN A 87 -7.84 12.83 -6.59
CA ASN A 87 -8.31 14.05 -7.29
C ASN A 87 -7.19 14.77 -8.06
N GLY A 88 -6.32 14.02 -8.74
CA GLY A 88 -5.22 14.58 -9.53
C GLY A 88 -4.02 15.09 -8.71
N LYS A 89 -4.02 14.91 -7.38
CA LYS A 89 -2.92 15.33 -6.49
C LYS A 89 -2.28 14.12 -5.82
N VAL A 90 -0.97 14.18 -5.65
CA VAL A 90 -0.21 13.18 -4.91
C VAL A 90 -0.29 13.51 -3.43
N ASP A 91 -0.92 12.63 -2.64
CA ASP A 91 -1.07 12.80 -1.19
C ASP A 91 0.17 12.33 -0.41
N GLN A 92 0.77 11.23 -0.86
CA GLN A 92 1.97 10.68 -0.22
C GLN A 92 2.81 9.90 -1.22
N VAL A 93 4.14 9.99 -1.12
CA VAL A 93 5.10 9.16 -1.85
C VAL A 93 6.10 8.60 -0.85
N ALA A 94 6.15 7.27 -0.72
CA ALA A 94 7.10 6.60 0.17
C ALA A 94 7.36 5.15 -0.28
N SER A 95 8.18 4.40 0.47
CA SER A 95 8.29 2.96 0.27
C SER A 95 6.96 2.25 0.59
N PRO A 96 6.70 1.06 0.04
CA PRO A 96 5.52 0.26 0.37
C PRO A 96 5.31 0.08 1.88
N GLU A 97 6.39 -0.19 2.62
CA GLU A 97 6.37 -0.36 4.07
C GLU A 97 5.94 0.92 4.79
N GLU A 98 6.45 2.07 4.37
CA GLU A 98 6.08 3.36 4.98
C GLU A 98 4.65 3.76 4.65
N ILE A 99 4.19 3.56 3.40
CA ILE A 99 2.80 3.82 3.01
C ILE A 99 1.83 3.01 3.87
N TYR A 100 2.17 1.74 4.12
CA TYR A 100 1.35 0.84 4.92
C TYR A 100 1.39 1.16 6.42
N ASN A 101 2.58 1.33 6.99
CA ASN A 101 2.78 1.47 8.43
C ASN A 101 2.67 2.93 8.93
N LYS A 102 2.94 3.92 8.07
CA LYS A 102 2.98 5.35 8.41
C LYS A 102 2.22 6.20 7.39
N PRO A 103 0.92 5.92 7.16
CA PRO A 103 0.11 6.74 6.27
C PRO A 103 -0.01 8.16 6.84
N GLN A 104 0.24 9.19 6.02
CA GLN A 104 0.26 10.58 6.45
C GLN A 104 -1.14 11.18 6.64
N THR A 105 -2.16 10.58 6.03
CA THR A 105 -3.54 11.04 6.14
C THR A 105 -4.49 9.88 6.40
N LYS A 106 -5.64 10.18 7.03
CA LYS A 106 -6.72 9.19 7.21
C LYS A 106 -7.17 8.61 5.85
N ARG A 107 -7.14 9.41 4.80
CA ARG A 107 -7.52 9.00 3.44
C ARG A 107 -6.55 7.97 2.86
N VAL A 108 -5.23 8.20 3.00
CA VAL A 108 -4.21 7.22 2.59
C VAL A 108 -4.33 5.95 3.42
N ALA A 109 -4.51 6.07 4.75
CA ALA A 109 -4.69 4.94 5.65
C ALA A 109 -5.90 4.07 5.31
N SER A 110 -7.03 4.71 4.93
CA SER A 110 -8.26 4.01 4.51
C SER A 110 -8.14 3.37 3.13
N PHE A 111 -7.33 3.97 2.25
CA PHE A 111 -7.16 3.46 0.90
C PHE A 111 -6.22 2.26 0.85
N ILE A 112 -5.16 2.25 1.66
CA ILE A 112 -4.15 1.19 1.66
C ILE A 112 -4.45 0.15 2.73
N GLY A 113 -5.05 -0.98 2.33
CA GLY A 113 -5.42 -2.09 3.22
C GLY A 113 -6.50 -1.73 4.24
N ASN A 114 -6.80 -2.68 5.13
CA ASN A 114 -7.82 -2.48 6.16
C ASN A 114 -7.26 -1.70 7.36
N MET A 115 -8.01 -0.73 7.86
CA MET A 115 -7.68 0.08 9.03
C MET A 115 -8.92 0.28 9.89
N ASN A 116 -8.83 0.00 11.20
CA ASN A 116 -9.87 0.33 12.15
C ASN A 116 -9.61 1.73 12.70
N PHE A 117 -10.59 2.62 12.61
CA PHE A 117 -10.49 3.99 13.10
C PHE A 117 -11.31 4.18 14.36
N PHE A 118 -10.69 4.80 15.37
CA PHE A 118 -11.30 5.12 16.66
C PHE A 118 -11.21 6.63 16.88
N GLU A 119 -12.35 7.29 16.98
CA GLU A 119 -12.41 8.69 17.37
C GLU A 119 -12.18 8.82 18.86
N THR A 120 -11.20 9.62 19.25
CA THR A 120 -10.76 9.73 20.62
C THR A 120 -10.88 11.16 21.13
N GLN A 121 -11.01 11.29 22.44
CA GLN A 121 -10.95 12.55 23.15
C GLN A 121 -9.53 12.76 23.67
N TYR A 122 -8.99 13.95 23.44
CA TYR A 122 -7.71 14.35 23.97
C TYR A 122 -7.81 14.54 25.49
N LEU A 123 -6.85 13.98 26.24
CA LEU A 123 -6.77 14.14 27.69
C LEU A 123 -5.60 15.05 28.07
N GLU A 124 -4.37 14.63 27.79
CA GLU A 124 -3.18 15.37 28.19
C GLU A 124 -1.99 15.11 27.24
N LYS A 125 -1.02 16.03 27.30
CA LYS A 125 0.19 15.98 26.48
C LYS A 125 1.42 16.12 27.37
N ASN A 126 2.28 15.12 27.35
CA ASN A 126 3.61 15.17 27.94
C ASN A 126 4.67 15.45 26.85
N SER A 127 5.94 15.56 27.24
CA SER A 127 7.04 15.83 26.30
C SER A 127 7.14 14.81 25.16
N LYS A 128 6.91 13.53 25.43
CA LYS A 128 7.09 12.40 24.50
C LYS A 128 5.80 11.68 24.08
N THR A 129 4.72 11.82 24.87
CA THR A 129 3.47 11.07 24.68
C THR A 129 2.25 11.96 24.72
N ILE A 130 1.17 11.49 24.10
CA ILE A 130 -0.18 12.04 24.23
C ILE A 130 -1.08 10.95 24.82
N SER A 131 -1.90 11.33 25.78
CA SER A 131 -2.94 10.48 26.36
C SER A 131 -4.29 10.85 25.74
N VAL A 132 -5.02 9.86 25.28
CA VAL A 132 -6.36 10.00 24.72
C VAL A 132 -7.31 8.99 25.34
N TYR A 133 -8.60 9.27 25.27
CA TYR A 133 -9.66 8.40 25.76
C TYR A 133 -10.57 7.97 24.64
N HIS A 134 -10.91 6.68 24.62
CA HIS A 134 -11.97 6.13 23.78
C HIS A 134 -12.94 5.31 24.66
N LYS A 135 -14.25 5.41 24.38
CA LYS A 135 -15.30 4.81 25.22
C LYS A 135 -15.13 3.29 25.43
N ASP A 136 -14.72 2.56 24.40
CA ASP A 136 -14.59 1.10 24.42
C ASP A 136 -13.15 0.63 24.72
N LEU A 137 -12.14 1.44 24.41
CA LEU A 137 -10.73 1.10 24.60
C LEU A 137 -10.13 1.68 25.88
N GLY A 138 -10.80 2.65 26.50
CA GLY A 138 -10.31 3.36 27.68
C GLY A 138 -9.18 4.34 27.36
N ASN A 139 -8.29 4.55 28.34
CA ASN A 139 -7.14 5.45 28.17
C ASN A 139 -6.04 4.80 27.35
N ILE A 140 -5.54 5.53 26.34
CA ILE A 140 -4.50 5.08 25.42
C ILE A 140 -3.37 6.11 25.44
N LYS A 141 -2.12 5.64 25.55
CA LYS A 141 -0.93 6.47 25.40
C LYS A 141 -0.31 6.28 24.03
N LEU A 142 -0.10 7.37 23.30
CA LEU A 142 0.48 7.40 21.96
C LEU A 142 1.81 8.13 21.98
N LEU A 143 2.79 7.65 21.20
CA LEU A 143 4.02 8.41 20.96
C LEU A 143 3.74 9.57 20.01
N LYS A 144 4.30 10.73 20.27
CA LYS A 144 4.14 11.92 19.41
C LYS A 144 4.63 11.70 17.98
N SER A 145 5.64 10.87 17.78
CA SER A 145 6.17 10.51 16.46
C SER A 145 5.16 9.84 15.54
N ASN A 146 4.06 9.35 16.10
CA ASN A 146 3.01 8.62 15.36
C ASN A 146 1.75 9.46 15.14
N ILE A 147 1.86 10.78 15.33
CA ILE A 147 0.71 11.70 15.22
C ILE A 147 0.94 12.62 14.02
N PHE A 148 -0.04 12.65 13.15
CA PHE A 148 -0.05 13.49 11.94
C PHE A 148 -1.18 14.53 12.06
N GLY A 149 -0.88 15.78 11.70
CA GLY A 149 -1.83 16.91 11.74
C GLY A 149 -1.76 17.75 13.04
N ASP A 150 -2.30 18.95 12.96
CA ASP A 150 -2.20 19.96 14.03
C ASP A 150 -3.47 20.15 14.86
N ASP A 151 -4.59 19.53 14.47
CA ASP A 151 -5.86 19.69 15.19
C ASP A 151 -5.87 18.86 16.48
N LYS A 152 -5.74 19.56 17.61
CA LYS A 152 -5.63 18.98 18.95
C LYS A 152 -6.97 18.58 19.58
N SER A 153 -8.10 18.94 18.97
CA SER A 153 -9.41 18.76 19.60
C SER A 153 -10.01 17.38 19.33
N LYS A 154 -9.69 16.75 18.17
CA LYS A 154 -10.19 15.43 17.79
C LYS A 154 -9.06 14.62 17.18
N LEU A 155 -8.55 13.64 17.90
CA LEU A 155 -7.59 12.68 17.40
C LEU A 155 -8.30 11.40 16.96
N THR A 156 -8.01 10.94 15.74
CA THR A 156 -8.44 9.63 15.26
C THR A 156 -7.27 8.66 15.33
N ILE A 157 -7.43 7.55 16.03
CA ILE A 157 -6.44 6.47 16.04
C ILE A 157 -6.77 5.47 14.96
N GLY A 158 -5.79 5.16 14.11
CA GLY A 158 -5.86 4.06 13.15
C GLY A 158 -5.09 2.85 13.67
N ILE A 159 -5.72 1.68 13.67
CA ILE A 159 -5.07 0.42 14.08
C ILE A 159 -5.33 -0.64 13.00
N ARG A 160 -4.26 -1.23 12.46
CA ARG A 160 -4.35 -2.35 11.53
C ARG A 160 -4.91 -3.59 12.25
N PRO A 161 -5.77 -4.41 11.61
CA PRO A 161 -6.33 -5.62 12.22
C PRO A 161 -5.29 -6.56 12.83
N GLU A 162 -4.16 -6.75 12.14
CA GLU A 162 -3.06 -7.62 12.58
C GLU A 162 -2.30 -7.11 13.80
N ASN A 163 -2.48 -5.84 14.16
CA ASN A 163 -1.88 -5.25 15.37
C ASN A 163 -2.72 -5.48 16.63
N PHE A 164 -3.93 -6.05 16.50
CA PHE A 164 -4.71 -6.46 17.66
C PHE A 164 -4.21 -7.80 18.20
N LYS A 165 -3.94 -7.85 19.50
CA LYS A 165 -3.63 -9.09 20.21
C LYS A 165 -4.73 -9.42 21.21
N ILE A 166 -5.31 -10.61 21.09
CA ILE A 166 -6.29 -11.12 22.05
C ILE A 166 -5.51 -11.76 23.20
N ASN A 167 -5.56 -11.16 24.37
CA ASN A 167 -4.99 -11.73 25.59
C ASN A 167 -6.03 -12.61 26.29
N ASN A 168 -5.96 -13.91 26.10
CA ASN A 168 -6.69 -14.91 26.91
C ASN A 168 -5.99 -15.09 28.26
N LYS A 169 -6.10 -14.12 29.18
CA LYS A 169 -5.70 -14.31 30.57
C LYS A 169 -6.92 -14.18 31.45
N ASN A 170 -7.27 -15.29 32.08
CA ASN A 170 -8.26 -15.41 33.14
C ASN A 170 -8.17 -14.23 34.13
N GLY A 171 -9.16 -13.38 34.14
CA GLY A 171 -9.70 -12.74 35.34
C GLY A 171 -8.90 -11.65 36.05
N LYS A 172 -7.77 -11.09 35.55
CA LYS A 172 -7.16 -9.89 36.14
C LYS A 172 -7.14 -8.74 35.14
N LYS A 173 -7.80 -7.62 35.49
CA LYS A 173 -7.71 -6.34 34.77
C LYS A 173 -6.23 -5.91 34.69
N GLN A 174 -5.56 -6.24 33.58
CA GLN A 174 -4.30 -5.63 33.23
C GLN A 174 -4.54 -4.55 32.18
N SER A 175 -3.92 -3.40 32.38
CA SER A 175 -3.91 -2.28 31.46
C SER A 175 -3.67 -2.76 30.04
N LYS A 176 -4.61 -2.48 29.15
CA LYS A 176 -4.50 -2.79 27.71
C LYS A 176 -3.36 -1.94 27.14
N SER A 177 -2.21 -2.54 26.94
CA SER A 177 -1.11 -1.88 26.23
C SER A 177 -1.27 -2.17 24.74
N PHE A 178 -1.63 -1.16 23.98
CA PHE A 178 -1.58 -1.19 22.52
C PHE A 178 -0.19 -0.70 22.12
N ASN A 179 0.64 -1.57 21.58
CA ASN A 179 1.86 -1.17 20.89
C ASN A 179 1.48 -0.72 19.48
N ALA A 180 1.24 0.57 19.30
CA ALA A 180 1.26 1.17 17.98
C ALA A 180 2.73 1.14 17.51
N LYS A 181 3.02 0.29 16.53
CA LYS A 181 4.27 0.36 15.77
C LYS A 181 4.13 1.38 14.67
#